data_9c195e4e354e4bd3ed8da75e5891d930
#
_entry.id   9c195e4e354e4bd3ed8da75e5891d930
#
_cell.length_a   1.000
_cell.length_b   1.000
_cell.length_c   1.000
_cell.angle_alpha   90.00
_cell.angle_beta   90.00
_cell.angle_gamma   90.00
#
_symmetry.space_group_name_H-M   'P 1'
#
loop_
_entity.id
_entity.type
_entity.pdbx_description
1 polymer ?
#
loop_
_entity_poly.entity_id
_entity_poly.type
_entity_poly.pdbx_seq_one_letter_code
_entity_poly.pdbx_strand_id
1 'polypeptide(L)'
;MAEENILDIFKGATKSVCNTVLNQVQDAVVWLDKDRRVVYWNKSAEQISGREASSVLGRSCFEEPGLFVDFGGVNICRDKCPAAMTLKDGAPRTLDVYLHHKEGFRTPATLRIIPVFKDDGEIIGAVETFSSTAPKVTLPLGLSELEKMGLIETETGIPSKQYLDMTLNTRIGEFQKYGLAFGLIYVDIDNYGKILEKHGRFNASKIVRTVARTLHKNVRFFDIVGRWSTEEFLVVLLNIDEGRLDIVANKLRLLVSDSYITTETGMLNATVSMGASLVLRYDTVESLVKRSEQLMMHSKWLGKNRVSMSFVQKEMA
;
A
#
# COMPACT_ATOMS: atom_id res chain seq x y z
N MET A 1 1.69 -19.61 -41.93
CA MET A 1 0.30 -19.22 -42.31
C MET A 1 -0.52 -18.62 -41.15
N ALA A 2 -0.35 -19.03 -39.90
CA ALA A 2 -1.09 -18.40 -38.77
C ALA A 2 -0.51 -17.05 -38.30
N GLU A 3 0.79 -16.83 -38.45
CA GLU A 3 1.44 -15.57 -38.02
C GLU A 3 1.16 -14.38 -38.99
N GLU A 4 1.04 -14.66 -40.30
CA GLU A 4 0.68 -13.62 -41.30
C GLU A 4 -0.74 -13.08 -41.09
N ASN A 5 -1.67 -13.91 -40.60
CA ASN A 5 -3.06 -13.50 -40.43
C ASN A 5 -3.25 -12.59 -39.19
N ILE A 6 -2.42 -12.69 -38.17
CA ILE A 6 -2.48 -11.83 -36.95
C ILE A 6 -1.92 -10.43 -37.31
N LEU A 7 -0.82 -10.34 -38.03
CA LEU A 7 -0.23 -9.08 -38.46
C LEU A 7 -1.14 -8.29 -39.43
N ASP A 8 -1.88 -8.96 -40.29
CA ASP A 8 -2.83 -8.31 -41.21
C ASP A 8 -4.08 -7.77 -40.49
N ILE A 9 -4.55 -8.44 -39.42
CA ILE A 9 -5.60 -7.92 -38.56
C ILE A 9 -5.16 -6.64 -37.84
N PHE A 10 -3.91 -6.56 -37.38
CA PHE A 10 -3.38 -5.36 -36.73
C PHE A 10 -3.02 -4.24 -37.68
N LYS A 11 -2.60 -4.51 -38.94
CA LYS A 11 -2.38 -3.50 -39.95
C LYS A 11 -3.66 -2.75 -40.37
N GLY A 12 -4.82 -3.41 -40.26
CA GLY A 12 -6.14 -2.81 -40.47
C GLY A 12 -6.83 -2.26 -39.22
N ALA A 13 -6.25 -2.49 -38.03
CA ALA A 13 -6.84 -2.06 -36.76
C ALA A 13 -6.80 -0.53 -36.65
N THR A 14 -7.96 0.10 -36.59
CA THR A 14 -8.09 1.52 -36.32
C THR A 14 -7.61 1.83 -34.89
N LYS A 15 -7.17 3.09 -34.65
CA LYS A 15 -6.85 3.59 -33.29
C LYS A 15 -7.92 3.22 -32.25
N SER A 16 -9.18 3.15 -32.67
CA SER A 16 -10.33 2.74 -31.86
C SER A 16 -10.25 1.29 -31.40
N VAL A 17 -9.86 0.35 -32.25
CA VAL A 17 -9.73 -1.08 -31.90
C VAL A 17 -8.61 -1.29 -30.90
N CYS A 18 -7.44 -0.68 -31.14
CA CYS A 18 -6.31 -0.75 -30.20
C CYS A 18 -6.70 -0.20 -28.81
N ASN A 19 -7.36 0.96 -28.78
CA ASN A 19 -7.84 1.55 -27.52
C ASN A 19 -8.86 0.64 -26.82
N THR A 20 -9.77 0.00 -27.56
CA THR A 20 -10.76 -0.93 -26.99
C THR A 20 -10.06 -2.11 -26.33
N VAL A 21 -9.09 -2.74 -27.02
CA VAL A 21 -8.34 -3.88 -26.46
C VAL A 21 -7.56 -3.47 -25.24
N LEU A 22 -6.79 -2.37 -25.30
CA LEU A 22 -5.97 -1.90 -24.18
C LEU A 22 -6.80 -1.49 -22.95
N ASN A 23 -8.04 -1.01 -23.15
CA ASN A 23 -8.95 -0.67 -22.06
C ASN A 23 -9.65 -1.91 -21.42
N GLN A 24 -9.59 -3.08 -22.05
CA GLN A 24 -10.08 -4.35 -21.47
C GLN A 24 -8.98 -5.11 -20.71
N VAL A 25 -7.72 -4.74 -20.86
CA VAL A 25 -6.62 -5.32 -20.08
C VAL A 25 -6.77 -4.92 -18.61
N GLN A 26 -6.67 -5.89 -17.71
CA GLN A 26 -6.80 -5.64 -16.26
C GLN A 26 -5.61 -4.91 -15.65
N ASP A 27 -4.44 -5.04 -16.26
CA ASP A 27 -3.24 -4.30 -15.86
C ASP A 27 -3.31 -2.85 -16.38
N ALA A 28 -2.74 -1.96 -15.60
CA ALA A 28 -2.48 -0.61 -16.08
C ALA A 28 -1.51 -0.67 -17.27
N VAL A 29 -1.81 0.07 -18.32
CA VAL A 29 -0.94 0.24 -19.49
C VAL A 29 -0.73 1.73 -19.71
N VAL A 30 0.52 2.15 -19.64
CA VAL A 30 0.97 3.53 -19.80
C VAL A 30 2.03 3.58 -20.89
N TRP A 31 1.92 4.48 -21.83
CA TRP A 31 2.97 4.72 -22.81
C TRP A 31 3.66 6.04 -22.52
N LEU A 32 4.97 6.00 -22.44
CA LEU A 32 5.86 7.16 -22.29
C LEU A 32 6.60 7.42 -23.61
N ASP A 33 6.73 8.68 -23.99
CA ASP A 33 7.63 9.10 -25.05
C ASP A 33 9.11 9.12 -24.59
N LYS A 34 10.04 9.54 -25.46
CA LYS A 34 11.48 9.64 -25.14
C LYS A 34 11.78 10.60 -23.98
N ASP A 35 10.94 11.63 -23.82
CA ASP A 35 11.07 12.62 -22.75
C ASP A 35 10.34 12.19 -21.49
N ARG A 36 9.85 10.96 -21.44
CA ARG A 36 9.07 10.36 -20.35
C ARG A 36 7.76 11.09 -20.11
N ARG A 37 7.15 11.69 -21.14
CA ARG A 37 5.80 12.24 -21.07
C ARG A 37 4.79 11.13 -21.29
N VAL A 38 3.72 11.16 -20.54
CA VAL A 38 2.61 10.20 -20.67
C VAL A 38 1.84 10.51 -21.96
N VAL A 39 1.89 9.62 -22.95
CA VAL A 39 1.15 9.75 -24.21
C VAL A 39 -0.07 8.83 -24.30
N TYR A 40 -0.15 7.82 -23.41
CA TYR A 40 -1.30 6.94 -23.28
C TYR A 40 -1.48 6.47 -21.83
N TRP A 41 -2.73 6.33 -21.41
CA TRP A 41 -3.13 5.91 -20.08
C TRP A 41 -4.46 5.17 -20.18
N ASN A 42 -4.50 3.85 -19.91
CA ASN A 42 -5.70 3.06 -20.07
C ASN A 42 -6.64 3.16 -18.86
N LYS A 43 -7.83 2.57 -19.00
CA LYS A 43 -8.86 2.57 -17.95
C LYS A 43 -8.40 1.87 -16.65
N SER A 44 -7.63 0.79 -16.77
CA SER A 44 -7.07 0.08 -15.61
C SER A 44 -6.04 0.93 -14.86
N ALA A 45 -5.24 1.74 -15.58
CA ALA A 45 -4.34 2.68 -14.94
C ALA A 45 -5.10 3.75 -14.14
N GLU A 46 -6.26 4.22 -14.63
CA GLU A 46 -7.13 5.12 -13.86
C GLU A 46 -7.65 4.44 -12.58
N GLN A 47 -8.13 3.20 -12.69
CA GLN A 47 -8.71 2.45 -11.56
C GLN A 47 -7.67 2.12 -10.49
N ILE A 48 -6.47 1.68 -10.89
CA ILE A 48 -5.42 1.25 -9.97
C ILE A 48 -4.75 2.44 -9.27
N SER A 49 -4.56 3.56 -9.99
CA SER A 49 -3.91 4.76 -9.45
C SER A 49 -4.88 5.79 -8.88
N GLY A 50 -6.17 5.71 -9.24
CA GLY A 50 -7.17 6.73 -8.95
C GLY A 50 -7.05 8.01 -9.80
N ARG A 51 -6.09 8.07 -10.77
CA ARG A 51 -5.82 9.25 -11.60
C ARG A 51 -6.48 9.12 -12.96
N GLU A 52 -7.25 10.13 -13.35
CA GLU A 52 -7.86 10.20 -14.68
C GLU A 52 -6.82 10.49 -15.77
N ALA A 53 -6.98 9.90 -16.95
CA ALA A 53 -6.11 10.14 -18.11
C ALA A 53 -5.95 11.63 -18.43
N SER A 54 -7.03 12.40 -18.34
CA SER A 54 -7.03 13.86 -18.56
C SER A 54 -6.06 14.62 -17.65
N SER A 55 -5.78 14.10 -16.47
CA SER A 55 -4.90 14.74 -15.48
C SER A 55 -3.42 14.40 -15.65
N VAL A 56 -3.08 13.34 -16.42
CA VAL A 56 -1.70 12.82 -16.55
C VAL A 56 -1.16 12.94 -17.99
N LEU A 57 -2.02 12.93 -19.01
CA LEU A 57 -1.59 12.99 -20.42
C LEU A 57 -0.80 14.28 -20.71
N GLY A 58 0.31 14.14 -21.44
CA GLY A 58 1.23 15.20 -21.80
C GLY A 58 2.17 15.66 -20.67
N ARG A 59 1.95 15.22 -19.43
CA ARG A 59 2.83 15.52 -18.30
C ARG A 59 3.99 14.54 -18.22
N SER A 60 5.07 14.96 -17.62
CA SER A 60 6.18 14.07 -17.33
C SER A 60 5.83 13.09 -16.20
N CYS A 61 6.16 11.82 -16.36
CA CYS A 61 5.87 10.79 -15.37
C CYS A 61 6.54 11.03 -14.00
N PHE A 62 7.56 11.90 -13.93
CA PHE A 62 8.27 12.26 -12.71
C PHE A 62 7.82 13.60 -12.09
N GLU A 63 6.89 14.33 -12.69
CA GLU A 63 6.32 15.56 -12.11
C GLU A 63 5.50 15.26 -10.85
N GLU A 64 4.89 14.09 -10.77
CA GLU A 64 4.25 13.61 -9.55
C GLU A 64 5.32 13.05 -8.59
N PRO A 65 5.62 13.75 -7.48
CA PRO A 65 6.64 13.28 -6.55
C PRO A 65 6.23 11.93 -5.93
N GLY A 66 7.06 10.91 -6.16
CA GLY A 66 6.89 9.62 -5.49
C GLY A 66 5.74 8.77 -5.98
N LEU A 67 5.40 8.79 -7.29
CA LEU A 67 4.40 7.86 -7.83
C LEU A 67 4.73 6.41 -7.47
N PHE A 68 6.00 6.02 -7.62
CA PHE A 68 6.49 4.71 -7.19
C PHE A 68 7.64 4.85 -6.21
N VAL A 69 7.62 4.04 -5.16
CA VAL A 69 8.73 3.88 -4.21
C VAL A 69 9.10 2.41 -4.09
N ASP A 70 10.34 2.15 -3.71
CA ASP A 70 10.82 0.80 -3.42
C ASP A 70 10.44 0.34 -2.00
N PHE A 71 10.92 -0.84 -1.58
CA PHE A 71 10.69 -1.40 -0.26
C PHE A 71 11.27 -0.56 0.89
N GLY A 72 12.24 0.31 0.61
CA GLY A 72 12.84 1.23 1.58
C GLY A 72 12.15 2.59 1.65
N GLY A 73 11.09 2.81 0.85
CA GLY A 73 10.41 4.11 0.73
C GLY A 73 11.18 5.10 -0.16
N VAL A 74 12.21 4.65 -0.89
CA VAL A 74 12.99 5.51 -1.78
C VAL A 74 12.21 5.74 -3.08
N ASN A 75 12.03 7.01 -3.45
CA ASN A 75 11.40 7.40 -4.71
C ASN A 75 12.26 6.96 -5.91
N ILE A 76 11.80 5.94 -6.63
CA ILE A 76 12.51 5.40 -7.79
C ILE A 76 12.35 6.24 -9.07
N CYS A 77 11.45 7.22 -9.09
CA CYS A 77 11.18 8.04 -10.27
C CYS A 77 12.19 9.19 -10.46
N ARG A 78 13.05 9.48 -9.47
CA ARG A 78 14.05 10.54 -9.54
C ARG A 78 15.41 10.03 -10.01
N ASP A 79 16.28 9.65 -9.08
CA ASP A 79 17.70 9.41 -9.36
C ASP A 79 17.99 8.09 -10.06
N LYS A 80 17.16 7.07 -9.84
CA LYS A 80 17.28 5.72 -10.40
C LYS A 80 16.04 5.33 -11.20
N CYS A 81 15.52 6.28 -12.00
CA CYS A 81 14.28 6.06 -12.73
C CYS A 81 14.42 4.87 -13.69
N PRO A 82 13.68 3.78 -13.49
CA PRO A 82 13.81 2.58 -14.33
C PRO A 82 13.32 2.84 -15.76
N ALA A 83 12.37 3.76 -15.98
CA ALA A 83 11.95 4.16 -17.32
C ALA A 83 13.09 4.91 -18.06
N ALA A 84 13.78 5.84 -17.39
CA ALA A 84 14.94 6.52 -17.97
C ALA A 84 16.06 5.54 -18.34
N MET A 85 16.30 4.54 -17.49
CA MET A 85 17.30 3.50 -17.79
C MET A 85 16.88 2.63 -18.97
N THR A 86 15.62 2.21 -19.06
CA THR A 86 15.08 1.43 -20.18
C THR A 86 15.15 2.21 -21.50
N LEU A 87 14.83 3.50 -21.48
CA LEU A 87 14.95 4.36 -22.66
C LEU A 87 16.40 4.55 -23.11
N LYS A 88 17.37 4.46 -22.20
CA LYS A 88 18.80 4.63 -22.49
C LYS A 88 19.45 3.37 -23.08
N ASP A 89 19.16 2.20 -22.49
CA ASP A 89 19.86 0.95 -22.81
C ASP A 89 19.02 -0.10 -23.54
N GLY A 90 17.71 0.17 -23.73
CA GLY A 90 16.80 -0.74 -24.41
C GLY A 90 16.48 -2.03 -23.65
N ALA A 91 16.90 -2.14 -22.40
CA ALA A 91 16.63 -3.34 -21.60
C ALA A 91 15.29 -3.25 -20.87
N PRO A 92 14.43 -4.29 -20.93
CA PRO A 92 13.20 -4.33 -20.15
C PRO A 92 13.52 -4.50 -18.66
N ARG A 93 12.64 -3.97 -17.79
CA ARG A 93 12.78 -4.00 -16.34
C ARG A 93 11.49 -4.45 -15.67
N THR A 94 11.62 -5.20 -14.59
CA THR A 94 10.49 -5.58 -13.71
C THR A 94 10.91 -5.35 -12.27
N LEU A 95 10.06 -4.63 -11.52
CA LEU A 95 10.32 -4.27 -10.13
C LEU A 95 9.04 -4.41 -9.31
N ASP A 96 9.20 -4.85 -8.06
CA ASP A 96 8.13 -4.73 -7.08
C ASP A 96 8.26 -3.38 -6.38
N VAL A 97 7.16 -2.64 -6.36
CA VAL A 97 7.12 -1.24 -5.95
C VAL A 97 5.87 -0.96 -5.11
N TYR A 98 5.81 0.23 -4.53
CA TYR A 98 4.58 0.76 -3.93
C TYR A 98 4.10 1.96 -4.72
N LEU A 99 2.92 1.82 -5.32
CA LEU A 99 2.22 2.88 -6.05
C LEU A 99 1.55 3.84 -5.07
N HIS A 100 1.71 5.14 -5.27
CA HIS A 100 0.95 6.17 -4.57
C HIS A 100 -0.39 6.41 -5.25
N HIS A 101 -1.49 6.05 -4.59
CA HIS A 101 -2.84 6.29 -5.07
C HIS A 101 -3.22 7.77 -4.92
N LYS A 102 -4.10 8.30 -5.78
CA LYS A 102 -4.60 9.69 -5.71
C LYS A 102 -5.16 10.08 -4.34
N GLU A 103 -5.73 9.13 -3.62
CA GLU A 103 -6.27 9.33 -2.27
C GLU A 103 -5.20 9.27 -1.15
N GLY A 104 -3.92 9.20 -1.51
CA GLY A 104 -2.78 9.35 -0.61
C GLY A 104 -2.15 8.05 -0.09
N PHE A 105 -2.84 6.92 -0.15
CA PHE A 105 -2.32 5.65 0.38
C PHE A 105 -1.36 4.94 -0.58
N ARG A 106 -0.50 4.07 -0.03
CA ARG A 106 0.40 3.21 -0.79
C ARG A 106 -0.21 1.83 -1.00
N THR A 107 -0.08 1.31 -2.23
CA THR A 107 -0.51 -0.05 -2.58
C THR A 107 0.62 -0.81 -3.26
N PRO A 108 0.88 -2.09 -2.91
CA PRO A 108 1.92 -2.87 -3.56
C PRO A 108 1.54 -3.15 -5.01
N ALA A 109 2.52 -3.06 -5.89
CA ALA A 109 2.35 -3.31 -7.32
C ALA A 109 3.62 -3.91 -7.92
N THR A 110 3.46 -4.70 -8.98
CA THR A 110 4.58 -5.06 -9.86
C THR A 110 4.58 -4.11 -11.04
N LEU A 111 5.66 -3.36 -11.21
CA LEU A 111 5.91 -2.44 -12.32
C LEU A 111 6.80 -3.13 -13.35
N ARG A 112 6.36 -3.17 -14.60
CA ARG A 112 7.14 -3.66 -15.72
C ARG A 112 7.28 -2.55 -16.76
N ILE A 113 8.50 -2.36 -17.28
CA ILE A 113 8.84 -1.32 -18.27
C ILE A 113 9.49 -2.00 -19.46
N ILE A 114 8.96 -1.76 -20.65
CA ILE A 114 9.37 -2.39 -21.91
C ILE A 114 9.68 -1.28 -22.90
N PRO A 115 10.86 -1.28 -23.56
CA PRO A 115 11.19 -0.31 -24.60
C PRO A 115 10.35 -0.54 -25.85
N VAL A 116 9.99 0.54 -26.54
CA VAL A 116 9.30 0.50 -27.84
C VAL A 116 10.26 0.96 -28.91
N PHE A 117 10.46 0.13 -29.93
CA PHE A 117 11.35 0.39 -31.05
C PHE A 117 10.57 0.69 -32.31
N LYS A 118 11.15 1.50 -33.19
CA LYS A 118 10.79 1.55 -34.60
C LYS A 118 11.40 0.37 -35.36
N ASP A 119 11.00 0.21 -36.63
CA ASP A 119 11.53 -0.81 -37.51
C ASP A 119 13.03 -0.69 -37.76
N ASP A 120 13.60 0.50 -37.63
CA ASP A 120 15.03 0.80 -37.76
C ASP A 120 15.85 0.56 -36.49
N GLY A 121 15.18 0.10 -35.40
CA GLY A 121 15.81 -0.17 -34.12
C GLY A 121 15.94 1.04 -33.19
N GLU A 122 15.46 2.22 -33.60
CA GLU A 122 15.46 3.40 -32.74
C GLU A 122 14.41 3.27 -31.61
N ILE A 123 14.80 3.53 -30.35
CA ILE A 123 13.85 3.60 -29.23
C ILE A 123 13.00 4.85 -29.38
N ILE A 124 11.66 4.70 -29.45
CA ILE A 124 10.70 5.81 -29.56
C ILE A 124 9.94 6.11 -28.27
N GLY A 125 10.07 5.25 -27.27
CA GLY A 125 9.37 5.38 -26.00
C GLY A 125 9.47 4.11 -25.17
N ALA A 126 8.69 4.04 -24.12
CA ALA A 126 8.54 2.84 -23.29
C ALA A 126 7.08 2.61 -22.92
N VAL A 127 6.68 1.35 -22.79
CA VAL A 127 5.41 0.97 -22.18
C VAL A 127 5.68 0.53 -20.77
N GLU A 128 5.01 1.19 -19.81
CA GLU A 128 4.92 0.77 -18.43
C GLU A 128 3.62 0.00 -18.22
N THR A 129 3.71 -1.17 -17.61
CA THR A 129 2.53 -1.86 -17.09
C THR A 129 2.68 -2.02 -15.59
N PHE A 130 1.60 -1.81 -14.87
CA PHE A 130 1.58 -2.11 -13.44
C PHE A 130 0.27 -2.76 -13.01
N SER A 131 0.39 -3.77 -12.15
CA SER A 131 -0.73 -4.48 -11.56
C SER A 131 -0.65 -4.39 -10.05
N SER A 132 -1.80 -4.16 -9.41
CA SER A 132 -1.85 -4.19 -7.94
C SER A 132 -1.70 -5.63 -7.45
N THR A 133 -0.71 -5.86 -6.60
CA THR A 133 -0.50 -7.14 -5.90
C THR A 133 -1.15 -7.15 -4.51
N ALA A 134 -1.90 -6.07 -4.16
CA ALA A 134 -2.65 -6.02 -2.92
C ALA A 134 -3.67 -7.18 -2.85
N PRO A 135 -3.79 -7.85 -1.71
CA PRO A 135 -4.75 -8.94 -1.54
C PRO A 135 -6.17 -8.47 -1.83
N LYS A 136 -6.90 -9.21 -2.68
CA LYS A 136 -8.33 -8.98 -2.88
C LYS A 136 -9.09 -9.68 -1.77
N VAL A 137 -9.64 -8.92 -0.84
CA VAL A 137 -10.47 -9.46 0.25
C VAL A 137 -11.87 -9.75 -0.31
N THR A 138 -12.23 -11.03 -0.39
CA THR A 138 -13.61 -11.45 -0.59
C THR A 138 -14.14 -11.88 0.78
N LEU A 139 -14.86 -11.00 1.46
CA LEU A 139 -15.50 -11.35 2.73
C LEU A 139 -16.68 -12.29 2.45
N PRO A 140 -16.87 -13.39 3.21
CA PRO A 140 -17.96 -14.33 3.01
C PRO A 140 -19.35 -13.73 3.31
N LEU A 141 -19.40 -12.69 4.14
CA LEU A 141 -20.59 -11.87 4.39
C LEU A 141 -20.48 -10.57 3.60
N GLY A 142 -21.60 -10.08 3.08
CA GLY A 142 -21.63 -8.79 2.40
C GLY A 142 -21.14 -7.66 3.31
N LEU A 143 -20.36 -6.72 2.78
CA LEU A 143 -19.85 -5.56 3.55
C LEU A 143 -20.97 -4.85 4.32
N SER A 144 -22.16 -4.73 3.71
CA SER A 144 -23.34 -4.09 4.33
C SER A 144 -23.86 -4.82 5.56
N GLU A 145 -23.70 -6.14 5.67
CA GLU A 145 -24.10 -6.91 6.84
C GLU A 145 -23.10 -6.73 7.98
N LEU A 146 -21.80 -6.74 7.66
CA LEU A 146 -20.74 -6.48 8.65
C LEU A 146 -20.80 -5.05 9.21
N GLU A 147 -21.14 -4.07 8.36
CA GLU A 147 -21.39 -2.68 8.79
C GLU A 147 -22.58 -2.59 9.74
N LYS A 148 -23.72 -3.24 9.41
CA LYS A 148 -24.92 -3.30 10.28
C LYS A 148 -24.63 -3.95 11.63
N MET A 149 -23.71 -4.90 11.68
CA MET A 149 -23.28 -5.56 12.92
C MET A 149 -22.24 -4.72 13.71
N GLY A 150 -21.82 -3.56 13.20
CA GLY A 150 -20.80 -2.71 13.83
C GLY A 150 -19.39 -3.30 13.75
N LEU A 151 -19.16 -4.29 12.88
CA LEU A 151 -17.88 -4.99 12.75
C LEU A 151 -16.92 -4.26 11.79
N ILE A 152 -17.44 -3.33 10.99
CA ILE A 152 -16.65 -2.45 10.09
C ILE A 152 -16.79 -1.01 10.58
N GLU A 153 -15.67 -0.31 10.62
CA GLU A 153 -15.62 1.10 10.99
C GLU A 153 -15.95 1.97 9.76
N THR A 154 -16.94 2.82 9.89
CA THR A 154 -17.60 3.50 8.76
C THR A 154 -16.73 4.55 8.07
N GLU A 155 -15.83 5.22 8.79
CA GLU A 155 -14.95 6.25 8.22
C GLU A 155 -13.83 5.66 7.37
N THR A 156 -13.26 4.55 7.81
CA THR A 156 -12.07 3.93 7.19
C THR A 156 -12.40 2.71 6.33
N GLY A 157 -13.54 2.06 6.57
CA GLY A 157 -13.96 0.83 5.89
C GLY A 157 -13.14 -0.41 6.29
N ILE A 158 -12.38 -0.36 7.38
CA ILE A 158 -11.63 -1.50 7.93
C ILE A 158 -12.33 -2.05 9.18
N PRO A 159 -11.95 -3.24 9.68
CA PRO A 159 -12.43 -3.81 10.93
C PRO A 159 -12.49 -2.82 12.09
N SER A 160 -13.59 -2.87 12.84
CA SER A 160 -13.83 -2.06 14.03
C SER A 160 -13.11 -2.63 15.26
N LYS A 161 -13.07 -1.87 16.35
CA LYS A 161 -12.60 -2.35 17.66
C LYS A 161 -13.32 -3.62 18.10
N GLN A 162 -14.64 -3.68 17.91
CA GLN A 162 -15.43 -4.87 18.29
C GLN A 162 -14.96 -6.11 17.51
N TYR A 163 -14.69 -5.98 16.20
CA TYR A 163 -14.14 -7.08 15.40
C TYR A 163 -12.75 -7.49 15.88
N LEU A 164 -11.89 -6.52 16.23
CA LEU A 164 -10.54 -6.77 16.76
C LEU A 164 -10.60 -7.53 18.09
N ASP A 165 -11.49 -7.14 19.03
CA ASP A 165 -11.68 -7.82 20.30
C ASP A 165 -12.09 -9.28 20.10
N MET A 166 -13.06 -9.56 19.22
CA MET A 166 -13.48 -10.93 18.86
C MET A 166 -12.32 -11.73 18.26
N THR A 167 -11.59 -11.11 17.35
CA THR A 167 -10.44 -11.75 16.68
C THR A 167 -9.33 -12.08 17.67
N LEU A 168 -8.92 -11.14 18.51
CA LEU A 168 -7.84 -11.35 19.48
C LEU A 168 -8.20 -12.46 20.48
N ASN A 169 -9.44 -12.51 20.96
CA ASN A 169 -9.90 -13.61 21.83
C ASN A 169 -9.77 -14.97 21.12
N THR A 170 -10.19 -15.05 19.86
CA THR A 170 -10.06 -16.27 19.06
C THR A 170 -8.60 -16.68 18.89
N ARG A 171 -7.73 -15.73 18.51
CA ARG A 171 -6.30 -16.00 18.25
C ARG A 171 -5.54 -16.40 19.53
N ILE A 172 -5.84 -15.80 20.66
CA ILE A 172 -5.26 -16.22 21.94
C ILE A 172 -5.69 -17.65 22.28
N GLY A 173 -6.97 -17.99 22.13
CA GLY A 173 -7.45 -19.35 22.35
C GLY A 173 -6.80 -20.38 21.41
N GLU A 174 -6.61 -20.06 20.15
CA GLU A 174 -5.90 -20.89 19.17
C GLU A 174 -4.42 -21.06 19.55
N PHE A 175 -3.76 -19.99 19.98
CA PHE A 175 -2.38 -20.06 20.43
C PHE A 175 -2.23 -20.94 21.67
N GLN A 176 -3.09 -20.76 22.67
CA GLN A 176 -3.05 -21.56 23.89
C GLN A 176 -3.31 -23.05 23.64
N LYS A 177 -4.19 -23.38 22.70
CA LYS A 177 -4.60 -24.74 22.39
C LYS A 177 -3.70 -25.44 21.39
N TYR A 178 -3.23 -24.73 20.37
CA TYR A 178 -2.55 -25.31 19.21
C TYR A 178 -1.14 -24.74 18.97
N GLY A 179 -0.70 -23.74 19.74
CA GLY A 179 0.60 -23.10 19.55
C GLY A 179 0.70 -22.22 18.30
N LEU A 180 -0.44 -21.80 17.73
CA LEU A 180 -0.48 -20.95 16.52
C LEU A 180 -0.06 -19.52 16.85
N ALA A 181 1.23 -19.23 16.70
CA ALA A 181 1.81 -17.94 17.06
C ALA A 181 1.26 -16.81 16.16
N PHE A 182 1.08 -15.64 16.75
CA PHE A 182 0.75 -14.41 16.06
C PHE A 182 1.43 -13.21 16.72
N GLY A 183 1.57 -12.11 15.96
CA GLY A 183 2.08 -10.85 16.44
C GLY A 183 1.01 -9.77 16.44
N LEU A 184 1.10 -8.84 17.38
CA LEU A 184 0.28 -7.65 17.46
C LEU A 184 1.17 -6.41 17.28
N ILE A 185 0.76 -5.49 16.40
CA ILE A 185 1.35 -4.17 16.27
C ILE A 185 0.29 -3.15 16.69
N TYR A 186 0.59 -2.36 17.72
CA TYR A 186 -0.18 -1.18 18.10
C TYR A 186 0.38 0.03 17.36
N VAL A 187 -0.48 0.74 16.65
CA VAL A 187 -0.11 1.85 15.75
C VAL A 187 -0.86 3.10 16.19
N ASP A 188 -0.15 4.22 16.30
CA ASP A 188 -0.74 5.52 16.63
C ASP A 188 -0.20 6.60 15.67
N ILE A 189 -1.09 7.45 15.17
CA ILE A 189 -0.72 8.56 14.27
C ILE A 189 -0.02 9.67 15.08
N ASP A 190 1.22 9.95 14.72
CA ASP A 190 2.02 10.95 15.39
C ASP A 190 1.43 12.36 15.21
N ASN A 191 1.36 13.12 16.31
CA ASN A 191 0.91 14.50 16.32
C ASN A 191 -0.51 14.72 15.74
N TYR A 192 -1.40 13.74 15.84
CA TYR A 192 -2.76 13.85 15.28
C TYR A 192 -3.51 15.08 15.77
N GLY A 193 -3.43 15.43 17.07
CA GLY A 193 -4.02 16.65 17.62
C GLY A 193 -3.55 17.92 16.92
N LYS A 194 -2.24 18.02 16.59
CA LYS A 194 -1.69 19.16 15.82
C LYS A 194 -2.18 19.18 14.37
N ILE A 195 -2.35 18.01 13.75
CA ILE A 195 -2.92 17.90 12.41
C ILE A 195 -4.36 18.38 12.43
N LEU A 196 -5.15 17.95 13.40
CA LEU A 196 -6.55 18.36 13.58
C LEU A 196 -6.69 19.87 13.81
N GLU A 197 -5.86 20.44 14.67
CA GLU A 197 -5.86 21.87 14.99
C GLU A 197 -5.45 22.73 13.78
N LYS A 198 -4.38 22.34 13.07
CA LYS A 198 -3.80 23.14 11.99
C LYS A 198 -4.52 22.98 10.65
N HIS A 199 -5.00 21.78 10.34
CA HIS A 199 -5.53 21.44 9.01
C HIS A 199 -7.04 21.12 9.01
N GLY A 200 -7.67 21.17 10.18
CA GLY A 200 -9.10 20.93 10.36
C GLY A 200 -9.51 19.48 10.27
N ARG A 201 -10.75 19.21 10.71
CA ARG A 201 -11.29 17.84 10.80
C ARG A 201 -11.32 17.11 9.47
N PHE A 202 -11.60 17.81 8.37
CA PHE A 202 -11.70 17.19 7.04
C PHE A 202 -10.35 16.58 6.58
N ASN A 203 -9.23 17.31 6.73
CA ASN A 203 -7.91 16.82 6.36
C ASN A 203 -7.38 15.79 7.36
N ALA A 204 -7.66 15.95 8.67
CA ALA A 204 -7.34 14.95 9.68
C ALA A 204 -8.03 13.61 9.38
N SER A 205 -9.32 13.64 9.02
CA SER A 205 -10.08 12.46 8.57
C SER A 205 -9.48 11.81 7.31
N LYS A 206 -9.04 12.60 6.33
CA LYS A 206 -8.33 12.08 5.16
C LYS A 206 -7.01 11.37 5.55
N ILE A 207 -6.25 11.92 6.49
CA ILE A 207 -5.02 11.28 7.01
C ILE A 207 -5.34 9.95 7.67
N VAL A 208 -6.35 9.87 8.53
CA VAL A 208 -6.79 8.62 9.17
C VAL A 208 -7.14 7.56 8.11
N ARG A 209 -7.92 7.93 7.09
CA ARG A 209 -8.25 7.01 5.98
C ARG A 209 -7.03 6.58 5.18
N THR A 210 -6.10 7.50 4.91
CA THR A 210 -4.85 7.21 4.20
C THR A 210 -4.00 6.21 4.98
N VAL A 211 -3.83 6.41 6.29
CA VAL A 211 -3.12 5.47 7.18
C VAL A 211 -3.80 4.12 7.19
N ALA A 212 -5.12 4.07 7.46
CA ALA A 212 -5.90 2.84 7.48
C ALA A 212 -5.73 2.02 6.19
N ARG A 213 -5.87 2.67 5.03
CA ARG A 213 -5.72 2.01 3.71
C ARG A 213 -4.29 1.58 3.45
N THR A 214 -3.29 2.40 3.82
CA THR A 214 -1.88 2.02 3.67
C THR A 214 -1.57 0.77 4.51
N LEU A 215 -2.00 0.72 5.75
CA LEU A 215 -1.82 -0.47 6.60
C LEU A 215 -2.52 -1.69 5.98
N HIS A 216 -3.82 -1.57 5.65
CA HIS A 216 -4.64 -2.68 5.17
C HIS A 216 -4.18 -3.25 3.82
N LYS A 217 -3.72 -2.40 2.88
CA LYS A 217 -3.26 -2.85 1.56
C LYS A 217 -1.88 -3.52 1.57
N ASN A 218 -1.13 -3.42 2.68
CA ASN A 218 0.26 -3.83 2.76
C ASN A 218 0.53 -4.99 3.74
N VAL A 219 -0.53 -5.62 4.22
CA VAL A 219 -0.51 -6.89 4.96
C VAL A 219 -1.04 -8.03 4.10
N ARG A 220 -0.86 -9.29 4.53
CA ARG A 220 -1.35 -10.46 3.80
C ARG A 220 -2.88 -10.58 3.93
N PHE A 221 -3.50 -11.38 3.05
CA PHE A 221 -4.94 -11.61 3.03
C PHE A 221 -5.53 -12.06 4.39
N PHE A 222 -4.80 -12.88 5.13
CA PHE A 222 -5.25 -13.42 6.42
C PHE A 222 -4.80 -12.59 7.64
N ASP A 223 -3.97 -11.55 7.43
CA ASP A 223 -3.64 -10.59 8.47
C ASP A 223 -4.78 -9.57 8.61
N ILE A 224 -4.93 -9.02 9.79
CA ILE A 224 -6.06 -8.14 10.09
C ILE A 224 -5.54 -6.77 10.50
N VAL A 225 -6.10 -5.74 9.90
CA VAL A 225 -5.91 -4.35 10.29
C VAL A 225 -7.26 -3.80 10.70
N GLY A 226 -7.36 -3.20 11.86
CA GLY A 226 -8.59 -2.58 12.34
C GLY A 226 -8.32 -1.29 13.10
N ARG A 227 -9.36 -0.46 13.19
CA ARG A 227 -9.33 0.80 13.94
C ARG A 227 -9.62 0.52 15.42
N TRP A 228 -8.69 0.92 16.29
CA TRP A 228 -8.80 0.72 17.73
C TRP A 228 -9.43 1.91 18.45
N SER A 229 -9.02 3.12 18.06
CA SER A 229 -9.62 4.37 18.55
C SER A 229 -9.60 5.47 17.47
N THR A 230 -9.62 6.73 17.86
CA THR A 230 -9.69 7.88 16.94
C THR A 230 -8.52 7.90 15.96
N GLU A 231 -7.29 7.75 16.45
CA GLU A 231 -6.04 7.79 15.67
C GLU A 231 -5.20 6.53 15.80
N GLU A 232 -5.74 5.47 16.44
CA GLU A 232 -5.03 4.26 16.75
C GLU A 232 -5.56 3.05 15.98
N PHE A 233 -4.65 2.17 15.61
CA PHE A 233 -4.95 0.94 14.85
C PHE A 233 -4.25 -0.25 15.49
N LEU A 234 -4.83 -1.43 15.30
CA LEU A 234 -4.16 -2.69 15.59
C LEU A 234 -3.95 -3.47 14.30
N VAL A 235 -2.76 -4.07 14.18
CA VAL A 235 -2.42 -5.01 13.11
C VAL A 235 -2.13 -6.36 13.74
N VAL A 236 -2.91 -7.37 13.38
CA VAL A 236 -2.75 -8.76 13.84
C VAL A 236 -2.13 -9.56 12.69
N LEU A 237 -0.91 -10.06 12.90
CA LEU A 237 -0.13 -10.80 11.90
C LEU A 237 -0.06 -12.27 12.30
N LEU A 238 -0.59 -13.16 11.45
CA LEU A 238 -0.68 -14.57 11.73
C LEU A 238 0.59 -15.31 11.30
N ASN A 239 0.95 -16.35 12.05
CA ASN A 239 2.09 -17.23 11.76
C ASN A 239 3.37 -16.44 11.47
N ILE A 240 3.80 -15.65 12.44
CA ILE A 240 4.94 -14.75 12.34
C ILE A 240 5.92 -14.96 13.49
N ASP A 241 7.19 -14.83 13.19
CA ASP A 241 8.30 -14.80 14.15
C ASP A 241 8.72 -13.35 14.47
N GLU A 242 9.60 -13.18 15.44
CA GLU A 242 10.06 -11.87 15.91
C GLU A 242 10.76 -11.06 14.81
N GLY A 243 11.66 -11.69 14.05
CA GLY A 243 12.40 -11.01 12.97
C GLY A 243 11.48 -10.53 11.85
N ARG A 244 10.52 -11.34 11.46
CA ARG A 244 9.51 -10.97 10.44
C ARG A 244 8.55 -9.92 10.97
N LEU A 245 8.18 -9.95 12.25
CA LEU A 245 7.34 -8.95 12.89
C LEU A 245 8.00 -7.58 12.82
N ASP A 246 9.30 -7.48 13.12
CA ASP A 246 10.09 -6.24 13.01
C ASP A 246 10.12 -5.72 11.55
N ILE A 247 10.43 -6.60 10.59
CA ILE A 247 10.47 -6.24 9.17
C ILE A 247 9.13 -5.69 8.72
N VAL A 248 8.02 -6.36 9.05
CA VAL A 248 6.67 -5.92 8.64
C VAL A 248 6.29 -4.62 9.32
N ALA A 249 6.56 -4.47 10.62
CA ALA A 249 6.24 -3.24 11.35
C ALA A 249 7.01 -2.03 10.78
N ASN A 250 8.32 -2.17 10.53
CA ASN A 250 9.14 -1.12 9.93
C ASN A 250 8.71 -0.80 8.49
N LYS A 251 8.39 -1.81 7.69
CA LYS A 251 7.82 -1.62 6.35
C LYS A 251 6.53 -0.79 6.39
N LEU A 252 5.57 -1.15 7.24
CA LEU A 252 4.30 -0.43 7.38
C LEU A 252 4.52 1.02 7.82
N ARG A 253 5.41 1.25 8.79
CA ARG A 253 5.81 2.58 9.26
C ARG A 253 6.36 3.44 8.12
N LEU A 254 7.30 2.91 7.33
CA LEU A 254 7.90 3.62 6.19
C LEU A 254 6.85 3.97 5.13
N LEU A 255 5.98 3.03 4.78
CA LEU A 255 4.91 3.27 3.80
C LEU A 255 3.93 4.33 4.27
N VAL A 256 3.61 4.40 5.57
CA VAL A 256 2.79 5.46 6.12
C VAL A 256 3.51 6.80 6.05
N SER A 257 4.77 6.88 6.47
CA SER A 257 5.55 8.13 6.44
C SER A 257 5.72 8.70 5.02
N ASP A 258 5.70 7.83 4.02
CA ASP A 258 5.83 8.20 2.61
C ASP A 258 4.46 8.42 1.91
N SER A 259 3.36 8.16 2.61
CA SER A 259 2.00 8.46 2.16
C SER A 259 1.67 9.93 2.42
N TYR A 260 0.94 10.58 1.51
CA TYR A 260 0.52 11.96 1.67
C TYR A 260 -0.83 12.24 1.00
N ILE A 261 -1.53 13.23 1.47
CA ILE A 261 -2.71 13.80 0.82
C ILE A 261 -2.38 15.19 0.26
N THR A 262 -3.00 15.55 -0.84
CA THR A 262 -2.92 16.92 -1.36
C THR A 262 -4.01 17.78 -0.70
N THR A 263 -3.59 18.93 -0.18
CA THR A 263 -4.46 19.95 0.41
C THR A 263 -4.30 21.25 -0.37
N GLU A 264 -5.13 22.24 -0.08
CA GLU A 264 -5.01 23.59 -0.67
C GLU A 264 -3.67 24.26 -0.34
N THR A 265 -3.07 23.93 0.80
CA THR A 265 -1.80 24.48 1.27
C THR A 265 -0.57 23.63 0.90
N GLY A 266 -0.75 22.57 0.12
CA GLY A 266 0.33 21.66 -0.29
C GLY A 266 0.13 20.22 0.16
N MET A 267 1.22 19.44 0.17
CA MET A 267 1.19 18.05 0.61
C MET A 267 1.19 17.96 2.13
N LEU A 268 0.31 17.12 2.66
CA LEU A 268 0.21 16.79 4.08
C LEU A 268 0.46 15.29 4.27
N ASN A 269 1.47 14.96 5.04
CA ASN A 269 1.78 13.59 5.46
C ASN A 269 1.67 13.44 6.98
N ALA A 270 1.67 12.20 7.44
CA ALA A 270 1.76 11.85 8.84
C ALA A 270 2.75 10.71 9.02
N THR A 271 3.34 10.62 10.21
CA THR A 271 4.11 9.46 10.64
C THR A 271 3.32 8.67 11.68
N VAL A 272 3.78 7.48 12.00
CA VAL A 272 3.20 6.63 13.05
C VAL A 272 4.28 6.12 13.98
N SER A 273 3.93 6.05 15.26
CA SER A 273 4.69 5.32 16.26
C SER A 273 4.04 3.96 16.49
N MET A 274 4.86 2.93 16.60
CA MET A 274 4.39 1.56 16.69
C MET A 274 5.03 0.83 17.87
N GLY A 275 4.24 -0.04 18.51
CA GLY A 275 4.72 -1.02 19.47
C GLY A 275 4.34 -2.42 19.00
N ALA A 276 5.31 -3.33 18.87
CA ALA A 276 5.07 -4.66 18.35
C ALA A 276 5.46 -5.75 19.36
N SER A 277 4.61 -6.76 19.48
CA SER A 277 4.77 -7.86 20.43
C SER A 277 4.28 -9.17 19.83
N LEU A 278 5.03 -10.25 20.05
CA LEU A 278 4.49 -11.60 19.87
C LEU A 278 3.58 -11.96 21.05
N VAL A 279 2.59 -12.82 20.77
CA VAL A 279 1.78 -13.43 21.83
C VAL A 279 2.64 -14.32 22.73
N LEU A 280 2.40 -14.27 24.05
CA LEU A 280 3.06 -15.09 25.05
C LEU A 280 2.08 -16.09 25.66
N ARG A 281 2.60 -17.18 26.25
CA ARG A 281 1.82 -18.33 26.73
C ARG A 281 0.68 -17.96 27.69
N TYR A 282 0.87 -16.95 28.51
CA TYR A 282 -0.11 -16.54 29.53
C TYR A 282 -0.80 -15.22 29.21
N ASP A 283 -0.71 -14.75 27.95
CA ASP A 283 -1.38 -13.52 27.56
C ASP A 283 -2.90 -13.66 27.61
N THR A 284 -3.52 -12.59 28.04
CA THR A 284 -4.91 -12.23 27.75
C THR A 284 -4.92 -11.16 26.65
N VAL A 285 -6.07 -10.86 26.08
CA VAL A 285 -6.21 -9.74 25.13
C VAL A 285 -5.70 -8.45 25.75
N GLU A 286 -6.08 -8.18 26.99
CA GLU A 286 -5.71 -6.97 27.72
C GLU A 286 -4.18 -6.88 27.93
N SER A 287 -3.53 -7.97 28.37
CA SER A 287 -2.07 -7.95 28.61
C SER A 287 -1.28 -7.75 27.33
N LEU A 288 -1.66 -8.41 26.24
CA LEU A 288 -1.01 -8.27 24.94
C LEU A 288 -1.19 -6.86 24.35
N VAL A 289 -2.42 -6.34 24.37
CA VAL A 289 -2.72 -4.99 23.87
C VAL A 289 -1.97 -3.95 24.70
N LYS A 290 -2.03 -4.03 26.03
CA LYS A 290 -1.35 -3.10 26.95
C LYS A 290 0.17 -3.12 26.76
N ARG A 291 0.79 -4.29 26.57
CA ARG A 291 2.22 -4.41 26.30
C ARG A 291 2.59 -3.74 24.97
N SER A 292 1.81 -3.98 23.93
CA SER A 292 2.04 -3.35 22.63
C SER A 292 1.82 -1.84 22.65
N GLU A 293 0.83 -1.35 23.44
CA GLU A 293 0.60 0.07 23.67
C GLU A 293 1.78 0.73 24.40
N GLN A 294 2.30 0.11 25.47
CA GLN A 294 3.47 0.64 26.19
C GLN A 294 4.70 0.77 25.28
N LEU A 295 4.93 -0.19 24.40
CA LEU A 295 5.99 -0.14 23.40
C LEU A 295 5.75 1.00 22.38
N MET A 296 4.51 1.21 21.94
CA MET A 296 4.16 2.34 21.08
C MET A 296 4.42 3.67 21.79
N MET A 297 4.04 3.80 23.06
CA MET A 297 4.36 5.00 23.85
C MET A 297 5.85 5.21 24.00
N HIS A 298 6.65 4.14 24.17
CA HIS A 298 8.11 4.21 24.17
C HIS A 298 8.65 4.72 22.82
N SER A 299 8.07 4.29 21.70
CA SER A 299 8.39 4.81 20.37
C SER A 299 8.11 6.32 20.27
N LYS A 300 6.99 6.80 20.81
CA LYS A 300 6.67 8.24 20.87
C LYS A 300 7.68 9.02 21.70
N TRP A 301 8.06 8.48 22.86
CA TRP A 301 9.05 9.09 23.76
C TRP A 301 10.44 9.19 23.12
N LEU A 302 10.88 8.17 22.37
CA LEU A 302 12.16 8.15 21.68
C LEU A 302 12.23 9.08 20.45
N GLY A 303 11.18 9.85 20.13
CA GLY A 303 11.18 10.84 19.04
C GLY A 303 10.22 10.51 17.90
N LYS A 304 9.30 9.57 18.09
CA LYS A 304 8.24 9.20 17.12
C LYS A 304 8.77 8.54 15.83
N ASN A 305 7.89 8.25 14.89
CA ASN A 305 8.20 7.63 13.60
C ASN A 305 9.15 6.42 13.74
N ARG A 306 8.83 5.49 14.62
CA ARG A 306 9.62 4.29 14.89
C ARG A 306 8.81 3.13 15.42
N VAL A 307 9.44 1.99 15.50
CA VAL A 307 8.91 0.76 16.11
C VAL A 307 9.72 0.44 17.36
N SER A 308 9.04 0.12 18.46
CA SER A 308 9.63 -0.52 19.62
C SER A 308 9.07 -1.94 19.73
N MET A 309 9.92 -2.90 20.06
CA MET A 309 9.56 -4.31 20.17
C MET A 309 9.84 -4.85 21.55
N SER A 310 9.01 -5.82 22.02
CA SER A 310 9.38 -6.65 23.16
C SER A 310 10.30 -7.76 22.66
N PHE A 311 11.51 -7.79 23.17
CA PHE A 311 12.38 -8.96 22.99
C PHE A 311 11.87 -10.08 23.91
N VAL A 312 11.50 -11.20 23.32
CA VAL A 312 11.29 -12.41 24.09
C VAL A 312 12.67 -12.90 24.51
N GLN A 313 13.04 -12.70 25.81
CA GLN A 313 14.16 -13.44 26.36
C GLN A 313 13.87 -14.93 26.14
N LYS A 314 14.65 -15.59 25.29
CA LYS A 314 14.64 -17.05 25.23
C LYS A 314 14.94 -17.52 26.64
N GLU A 315 13.94 -17.95 27.38
CA GLU A 315 14.16 -18.79 28.54
C GLU A 315 14.99 -19.98 28.03
N MET A 316 16.25 -20.01 28.45
CA MET A 316 17.12 -21.16 28.20
C MET A 316 16.44 -22.34 28.92
N ALA A 317 15.92 -23.27 28.10
CA ALA A 317 15.40 -24.54 28.56
C ALA A 317 16.52 -25.43 29.10
#